data_55e869550239a3e34e8ff12edc5d5d31
#
_entry.id   55e869550239a3e34e8ff12edc5d5d31
#
_cell.length_a   1.000
_cell.length_b   1.000
_cell.length_c   1.000
_cell.angle_alpha   90.00
_cell.angle_beta   90.00
_cell.angle_gamma   90.00
#
_symmetry.space_group_name_H-M   'P 1'
#
loop_
_entity.id
_entity.type
_entity.pdbx_description
1 polymer ?
#
loop_
_entity_poly.entity_id
_entity_poly.type
_entity_poly.pdbx_seq_one_letter_code
_entity_poly.pdbx_strand_id
1 'polypeptide(L)'
;MCRVSLVLSVVMLLGLGALGAQSVALAQEATPAGEEMAEGLAFTLLGLAPGVTLPSSADLQVARVEFAPGAGFPFAASDPNGVLAIVESGSLTVRVEEQAWTISRGAALQQAMETAGAAPDMAGVLEEVTMGEDATLEAGDVAYTPGNITGEVRNTCQEHTSMLVVFIGPESFMMDGSAPEATPAP
;
A
#
# COMPACT_ATOMS: atom_id res chain seq x y z
N MET A 1 -16.94 10.10 4.96
CA MET A 1 -16.84 11.42 4.31
C MET A 1 -15.48 11.48 3.65
N CYS A 2 -15.42 11.22 2.34
CA CYS A 2 -14.17 11.32 1.58
C CYS A 2 -13.66 12.76 1.64
N ARG A 3 -12.51 12.96 2.27
CA ARG A 3 -11.88 14.28 2.36
C ARG A 3 -10.95 14.46 1.16
N VAL A 4 -11.31 15.38 0.29
CA VAL A 4 -10.40 15.88 -0.75
C VAL A 4 -9.36 16.75 -0.04
N SER A 5 -8.16 16.23 0.17
CA SER A 5 -7.02 17.03 0.69
C SER A 5 -6.44 17.86 -0.44
N LEU A 6 -6.81 19.13 -0.47
CA LEU A 6 -6.20 20.12 -1.34
C LEU A 6 -4.85 20.54 -0.71
N VAL A 7 -3.75 19.99 -1.19
CA VAL A 7 -2.40 20.40 -0.78
C VAL A 7 -2.05 21.70 -1.46
N LEU A 8 -2.11 22.79 -0.69
CA LEU A 8 -1.67 24.12 -1.12
C LEU A 8 -0.17 24.25 -0.83
N SER A 9 0.67 24.12 -1.86
CA SER A 9 2.12 24.34 -1.75
C SER A 9 2.41 25.83 -1.62
N VAL A 10 2.88 26.26 -0.45
CA VAL A 10 3.49 27.59 -0.26
C VAL A 10 4.99 27.45 -0.36
N VAL A 11 5.56 27.95 -1.46
CA VAL A 11 6.99 28.16 -1.63
C VAL A 11 7.37 29.46 -0.92
N MET A 12 8.21 29.39 0.10
CA MET A 12 8.86 30.57 0.67
C MET A 12 10.38 30.48 0.50
N LEU A 13 10.90 31.27 -0.44
CA LEU A 13 12.31 31.62 -0.60
C LEU A 13 12.67 32.64 0.47
N LEU A 14 13.85 32.52 1.11
CA LEU A 14 14.79 33.60 1.39
C LEU A 14 15.80 33.22 2.47
N GLY A 15 17.06 33.45 2.21
CA GLY A 15 18.03 33.65 3.27
C GLY A 15 19.49 33.33 2.89
N LEU A 16 20.22 34.29 2.26
CA LEU A 16 21.69 34.33 2.16
C LEU A 16 22.29 34.48 3.55
N GLY A 17 23.42 33.82 3.82
CA GLY A 17 24.23 34.08 5.01
C GLY A 17 25.58 33.36 5.03
N ALA A 18 26.61 33.94 4.46
CA ALA A 18 28.02 34.13 4.88
C ALA A 18 28.86 33.02 5.53
N LEU A 19 29.91 32.65 4.81
CA LEU A 19 31.34 32.43 5.18
C LEU A 19 31.70 32.04 6.62
N GLY A 20 32.27 30.84 6.76
CA GLY A 20 33.08 30.42 7.88
C GLY A 20 33.90 29.19 7.50
N ALA A 21 35.17 29.43 7.06
CA ALA A 21 36.14 28.38 6.82
C ALA A 21 36.60 27.77 8.15
N GLN A 22 36.31 26.50 8.41
CA GLN A 22 36.99 25.70 9.39
C GLN A 22 37.33 24.33 8.79
N SER A 23 38.63 24.11 8.72
CA SER A 23 39.28 22.84 8.39
C SER A 23 38.84 21.79 9.40
N VAL A 24 38.04 20.83 9.01
CA VAL A 24 37.74 19.66 9.80
C VAL A 24 38.39 18.43 9.15
N ALA A 25 39.16 17.75 9.98
CA ALA A 25 39.86 16.52 9.67
C ALA A 25 38.91 15.50 9.03
N LEU A 26 39.36 14.88 7.95
CA LEU A 26 38.74 13.72 7.30
C LEU A 26 38.66 12.54 8.30
N ALA A 27 37.57 12.47 9.04
CA ALA A 27 37.07 11.19 9.47
C ALA A 27 36.36 10.58 8.25
N GLN A 28 37.00 9.62 7.64
CA GLN A 28 36.46 8.81 6.57
C GLN A 28 35.42 7.90 7.22
N GLU A 29 34.22 8.44 7.43
CA GLU A 29 33.06 7.62 7.77
C GLU A 29 32.86 6.67 6.59
N ALA A 30 32.97 5.38 6.88
CA ALA A 30 32.62 4.34 5.93
C ALA A 30 31.15 4.58 5.51
N THR A 31 30.97 5.17 4.34
CA THR A 31 29.68 5.22 3.66
C THR A 31 29.21 3.75 3.57
N PRO A 32 28.07 3.35 4.17
CA PRO A 32 27.51 2.05 3.89
C PRO A 32 27.37 1.98 2.36
N ALA A 33 27.85 0.89 1.78
CA ALA A 33 27.77 0.64 0.35
C ALA A 33 26.29 0.65 -0.05
N GLY A 34 25.75 1.83 -0.33
CA GLY A 34 24.54 1.97 -1.10
C GLY A 34 24.89 1.40 -2.47
N GLU A 35 24.16 0.35 -2.87
CA GLU A 35 24.24 -0.16 -4.22
C GLU A 35 24.07 1.03 -5.14
N GLU A 36 25.10 1.36 -5.93
CA GLU A 36 25.00 2.38 -6.97
C GLU A 36 23.91 1.93 -7.94
N MET A 37 22.72 2.49 -7.79
CA MET A 37 21.66 2.26 -8.75
C MET A 37 22.14 2.70 -10.11
N ALA A 38 21.94 1.85 -11.14
CA ALA A 38 22.36 2.15 -12.51
C ALA A 38 21.80 3.51 -12.94
N GLU A 39 22.60 4.28 -13.66
CA GLU A 39 22.22 5.60 -14.14
C GLU A 39 20.88 5.55 -14.91
N GLY A 40 19.93 6.39 -14.51
CA GLY A 40 18.58 6.42 -15.10
C GLY A 40 17.57 5.46 -14.45
N LEU A 41 17.96 4.71 -13.40
CA LEU A 41 17.02 3.90 -12.62
C LEU A 41 16.50 4.71 -11.42
N ALA A 42 15.18 4.82 -11.31
CA ALA A 42 14.50 5.34 -10.12
C ALA A 42 13.80 4.18 -9.40
N PHE A 43 14.04 4.02 -8.12
CA PHE A 43 13.37 3.04 -7.28
C PHE A 43 12.42 3.75 -6.30
N THR A 44 11.17 3.32 -6.28
CA THR A 44 10.17 3.81 -5.32
C THR A 44 9.56 2.62 -4.60
N LEU A 45 9.73 2.54 -3.29
CA LEU A 45 9.05 1.56 -2.46
C LEU A 45 7.59 1.97 -2.30
N LEU A 46 6.67 1.12 -2.75
CA LEU A 46 5.22 1.43 -2.73
C LEU A 46 4.56 0.97 -1.43
N GLY A 47 5.06 -0.08 -0.80
CA GLY A 47 4.46 -0.61 0.43
C GLY A 47 5.22 -1.81 0.97
N LEU A 48 4.76 -2.29 2.11
CA LEU A 48 5.30 -3.44 2.84
C LEU A 48 4.16 -4.37 3.24
N ALA A 49 4.39 -5.66 3.13
CA ALA A 49 3.48 -6.69 3.64
C ALA A 49 4.29 -7.67 4.51
N PRO A 50 4.48 -7.38 5.79
CA PRO A 50 5.24 -8.23 6.69
C PRO A 50 4.48 -9.53 7.03
N GLY A 51 5.22 -10.59 7.33
CA GLY A 51 4.63 -11.85 7.83
C GLY A 51 3.82 -12.65 6.80
N VAL A 52 3.97 -12.37 5.50
CA VAL A 52 3.27 -13.11 4.44
C VAL A 52 3.73 -14.55 4.40
N THR A 53 2.79 -15.48 4.51
CA THR A 53 3.04 -16.92 4.31
C THR A 53 2.57 -17.30 2.92
N LEU A 54 3.50 -17.74 2.08
CA LEU A 54 3.20 -18.19 0.71
C LEU A 54 3.16 -19.72 0.66
N PRO A 55 2.31 -20.32 -0.20
CA PRO A 55 2.37 -21.74 -0.50
C PRO A 55 3.73 -22.11 -1.12
N SER A 56 4.13 -23.38 -1.05
CA SER A 56 5.42 -23.87 -1.58
C SER A 56 5.53 -23.70 -3.10
N SER A 57 4.40 -23.71 -3.81
CA SER A 57 4.23 -23.29 -5.19
C SER A 57 2.94 -22.49 -5.28
N ALA A 58 2.95 -21.42 -6.06
CA ALA A 58 1.80 -20.53 -6.19
C ALA A 58 1.72 -19.99 -7.62
N ASP A 59 0.49 -19.86 -8.10
CA ASP A 59 0.16 -19.05 -9.26
C ASP A 59 -0.04 -17.60 -8.82
N LEU A 60 0.47 -16.68 -9.62
CA LEU A 60 0.29 -15.25 -9.43
C LEU A 60 -0.57 -14.68 -10.56
N GLN A 61 -1.62 -13.97 -10.20
CA GLN A 61 -2.43 -13.23 -11.15
C GLN A 61 -2.41 -11.75 -10.77
N VAL A 62 -2.21 -10.88 -11.75
CA VAL A 62 -2.23 -9.44 -11.55
C VAL A 62 -3.41 -8.85 -12.30
N ALA A 63 -4.24 -8.10 -11.61
CA ALA A 63 -5.42 -7.46 -12.18
C ALA A 63 -5.56 -6.02 -11.69
N ARG A 64 -6.17 -5.18 -12.51
CA ARG A 64 -6.70 -3.89 -12.05
C ARG A 64 -8.18 -4.05 -11.82
N VAL A 65 -8.66 -3.64 -10.66
CA VAL A 65 -10.07 -3.68 -10.27
C VAL A 65 -10.56 -2.26 -10.08
N GLU A 66 -11.68 -1.95 -10.72
CA GLU A 66 -12.34 -0.64 -10.62
C GLU A 66 -13.67 -0.80 -9.89
N PHE A 67 -13.88 0.01 -8.87
CA PHE A 67 -15.10 0.05 -8.08
C PHE A 67 -15.87 1.33 -8.41
N ALA A 68 -17.05 1.18 -8.97
CA ALA A 68 -18.01 2.28 -9.06
C ALA A 68 -18.44 2.74 -7.64
N PRO A 69 -18.99 3.95 -7.50
CA PRO A 69 -19.58 4.38 -6.23
C PRO A 69 -20.60 3.36 -5.69
N GLY A 70 -20.44 2.98 -4.42
CA GLY A 70 -21.30 1.99 -3.77
C GLY A 70 -21.03 0.53 -4.13
N ALA A 71 -20.16 0.24 -5.08
CA ALA A 71 -19.79 -1.14 -5.41
C ALA A 71 -18.97 -1.78 -4.30
N GLY A 72 -19.19 -3.07 -4.08
CA GLY A 72 -18.44 -3.87 -3.12
C GLY A 72 -18.23 -5.29 -3.62
N PHE A 73 -17.27 -5.95 -3.01
CA PHE A 73 -16.93 -7.33 -3.29
C PHE A 73 -16.70 -8.09 -1.97
N PRO A 74 -17.53 -9.09 -1.63
CA PRO A 74 -17.29 -9.99 -0.52
C PRO A 74 -16.27 -11.04 -0.90
N PHE A 75 -15.40 -11.42 0.03
CA PHE A 75 -14.51 -12.57 -0.09
C PHE A 75 -14.84 -13.58 1.00
N ALA A 76 -14.67 -14.87 0.70
CA ALA A 76 -15.16 -15.96 1.52
C ALA A 76 -14.02 -16.87 1.99
N ALA A 77 -14.20 -17.50 3.14
CA ALA A 77 -13.23 -18.45 3.70
C ALA A 77 -12.96 -19.67 2.79
N SER A 78 -13.78 -19.89 1.77
CA SER A 78 -13.53 -20.91 0.75
C SER A 78 -12.55 -20.48 -0.35
N ASP A 79 -12.20 -19.19 -0.42
CA ASP A 79 -11.22 -18.68 -1.38
C ASP A 79 -9.80 -18.88 -0.80
N PRO A 80 -8.97 -19.75 -1.43
CA PRO A 80 -7.62 -20.01 -0.94
C PRO A 80 -6.60 -18.93 -1.31
N ASN A 81 -7.00 -17.92 -2.10
CA ASN A 81 -6.08 -16.91 -2.58
C ASN A 81 -5.75 -15.87 -1.52
N GLY A 82 -4.46 -15.66 -1.29
CA GLY A 82 -4.00 -14.42 -0.68
C GLY A 82 -4.08 -13.27 -1.67
N VAL A 83 -4.32 -12.08 -1.18
CA VAL A 83 -4.45 -10.88 -2.01
C VAL A 83 -3.53 -9.78 -1.51
N LEU A 84 -2.61 -9.33 -2.37
CA LEU A 84 -1.88 -8.09 -2.18
C LEU A 84 -2.58 -7.00 -3.01
N ALA A 85 -3.09 -5.97 -2.35
CA ALA A 85 -3.81 -4.88 -2.98
C ALA A 85 -3.04 -3.57 -2.82
N ILE A 86 -3.00 -2.76 -3.88
CA ILE A 86 -2.43 -1.41 -3.91
C ILE A 86 -3.50 -0.47 -4.44
N VAL A 87 -3.94 0.48 -3.63
CA VAL A 87 -4.93 1.48 -4.09
C VAL A 87 -4.24 2.50 -4.99
N GLU A 88 -4.65 2.57 -6.24
CA GLU A 88 -4.08 3.52 -7.22
C GLU A 88 -4.76 4.88 -7.18
N SER A 89 -6.07 4.90 -6.93
CA SER A 89 -6.86 6.15 -6.84
C SER A 89 -8.13 5.95 -6.00
N GLY A 90 -8.61 7.02 -5.39
CA GLY A 90 -9.79 7.02 -4.55
C GLY A 90 -9.53 6.41 -3.17
N SER A 91 -10.56 5.82 -2.56
CA SER A 91 -10.43 5.09 -1.30
C SER A 91 -11.42 3.94 -1.21
N LEU A 92 -11.06 2.90 -0.46
CA LEU A 92 -11.88 1.71 -0.22
C LEU A 92 -12.02 1.46 1.27
N THR A 93 -13.17 0.98 1.68
CA THR A 93 -13.37 0.44 3.04
C THR A 93 -13.20 -1.07 2.98
N VAL A 94 -12.35 -1.62 3.83
CA VAL A 94 -12.08 -3.06 3.93
C VAL A 94 -12.38 -3.52 5.33
N ARG A 95 -12.99 -4.70 5.45
CA ARG A 95 -13.27 -5.39 6.70
C ARG A 95 -12.86 -6.84 6.60
N VAL A 96 -12.13 -7.33 7.57
CA VAL A 96 -11.71 -8.74 7.72
C VAL A 96 -12.26 -9.27 9.03
N GLU A 97 -12.95 -10.42 8.99
CA GLU A 97 -13.75 -10.89 10.14
C GLU A 97 -12.98 -11.79 11.10
N GLU A 98 -12.01 -12.60 10.62
CA GLU A 98 -11.44 -13.69 11.43
C GLU A 98 -10.10 -13.35 12.08
N GLN A 99 -9.40 -12.32 11.61
CA GLN A 99 -8.08 -11.98 12.12
C GLN A 99 -7.74 -10.51 11.99
N ALA A 100 -6.78 -10.06 12.80
CA ALA A 100 -6.16 -8.77 12.59
C ALA A 100 -5.31 -8.79 11.32
N TRP A 101 -5.18 -7.64 10.67
CA TRP A 101 -4.43 -7.48 9.43
C TRP A 101 -3.69 -6.15 9.44
N THR A 102 -2.83 -5.91 8.46
CA THR A 102 -1.95 -4.74 8.46
C THR A 102 -2.08 -3.96 7.17
N ILE A 103 -2.13 -2.64 7.29
CA ILE A 103 -2.06 -1.69 6.19
C ILE A 103 -0.67 -1.05 6.19
N SER A 104 -0.01 -1.03 5.05
CA SER A 104 1.14 -0.16 4.81
C SER A 104 0.63 1.18 4.29
N ARG A 105 0.76 2.22 5.10
CA ARG A 105 0.30 3.57 4.78
C ARG A 105 1.26 4.24 3.78
N GLY A 106 0.81 4.42 2.55
CA GLY A 106 1.65 4.94 1.47
C GLY A 106 2.21 6.32 1.76
N ALA A 107 1.39 7.24 2.27
CA ALA A 107 1.84 8.59 2.62
C ALA A 107 2.92 8.59 3.72
N ALA A 108 2.77 7.76 4.76
CA ALA A 108 3.76 7.63 5.83
C ALA A 108 5.06 7.01 5.32
N LEU A 109 4.97 6.01 4.43
CA LEU A 109 6.13 5.38 3.81
C LEU A 109 6.93 6.40 2.96
N GLN A 110 6.25 7.18 2.12
CA GLN A 110 6.92 8.22 1.32
C GLN A 110 7.63 9.24 2.23
N GLN A 111 6.97 9.70 3.28
CA GLN A 111 7.57 10.62 4.24
C GLN A 111 8.79 10.00 4.95
N ALA A 112 8.70 8.73 5.35
CA ALA A 112 9.82 8.02 5.97
C ALA A 112 11.03 7.93 5.01
N MET A 113 10.79 7.64 3.73
CA MET A 113 11.84 7.56 2.72
C MET A 113 12.46 8.92 2.39
N GLU A 114 11.68 10.00 2.38
CA GLU A 114 12.18 11.37 2.15
C GLU A 114 13.04 11.90 3.29
N THR A 115 12.72 11.50 4.52
CA THR A 115 13.45 11.97 5.73
C THR A 115 14.63 11.08 6.10
N ALA A 116 14.81 9.95 5.42
CA ALA A 116 15.83 8.96 5.76
C ALA A 116 17.24 9.45 5.38
N GLY A 117 18.06 9.73 6.40
CA GLY A 117 19.52 9.78 6.24
C GLY A 117 20.07 8.35 6.06
N ALA A 118 20.26 7.59 7.15
CA ALA A 118 20.87 6.27 7.13
C ALA A 118 19.87 5.10 7.38
N ALA A 119 18.73 5.35 8.00
CA ALA A 119 17.66 4.37 8.20
C ALA A 119 16.31 5.09 8.31
N PRO A 120 15.31 4.70 7.49
CA PRO A 120 13.98 5.30 7.57
C PRO A 120 13.32 4.95 8.91
N ASP A 121 12.67 5.94 9.53
CA ASP A 121 11.79 5.69 10.66
C ASP A 121 10.48 5.09 10.13
N MET A 122 10.29 3.80 10.37
CA MET A 122 9.09 3.07 9.92
C MET A 122 7.91 3.22 10.90
N ALA A 123 8.03 4.05 11.95
CA ALA A 123 6.93 4.31 12.86
C ALA A 123 5.73 4.92 12.11
N GLY A 124 4.56 4.33 12.25
CA GLY A 124 3.35 4.76 11.57
C GLY A 124 3.22 4.37 10.09
N VAL A 125 4.22 3.72 9.51
CA VAL A 125 4.10 3.14 8.17
C VAL A 125 3.17 1.93 8.16
N LEU A 126 3.27 1.10 9.20
CA LEU A 126 2.41 -0.07 9.38
C LEU A 126 1.32 0.24 10.41
N GLU A 127 0.08 0.05 10.00
CA GLU A 127 -1.09 0.18 10.86
C GLU A 127 -1.74 -1.19 11.01
N GLU A 128 -1.88 -1.65 12.25
CA GLU A 128 -2.61 -2.87 12.57
C GLU A 128 -4.10 -2.57 12.69
N VAL A 129 -4.93 -3.33 11.99
CA VAL A 129 -6.39 -3.23 12.03
C VAL A 129 -6.94 -4.44 12.78
N THR A 130 -7.79 -4.17 13.76
CA THR A 130 -8.46 -5.20 14.56
C THR A 130 -9.46 -5.97 13.68
N MET A 131 -9.59 -7.28 13.92
CA MET A 131 -10.60 -8.10 13.25
C MET A 131 -12.01 -7.52 13.46
N GLY A 132 -12.84 -7.58 12.42
CA GLY A 132 -14.21 -7.10 12.43
C GLY A 132 -14.36 -5.58 12.40
N GLU A 133 -13.28 -4.82 12.35
CA GLU A 133 -13.33 -3.38 12.21
C GLU A 133 -13.19 -2.95 10.74
N ASP A 134 -13.93 -1.90 10.38
CA ASP A 134 -13.80 -1.26 9.08
C ASP A 134 -12.54 -0.39 9.05
N ALA A 135 -11.68 -0.59 8.06
CA ALA A 135 -10.54 0.28 7.81
C ALA A 135 -10.61 0.90 6.42
N THR A 136 -10.17 2.14 6.29
CA THR A 136 -10.11 2.83 5.01
C THR A 136 -8.71 2.70 4.42
N LEU A 137 -8.61 2.22 3.19
CA LEU A 137 -7.42 2.29 2.35
C LEU A 137 -7.53 3.53 1.47
N GLU A 138 -6.50 4.35 1.44
CA GLU A 138 -6.40 5.53 0.58
C GLU A 138 -5.42 5.26 -0.58
N ALA A 139 -5.43 6.13 -1.59
CA ALA A 139 -4.48 6.02 -2.71
C ALA A 139 -3.02 5.96 -2.21
N GLY A 140 -2.28 4.99 -2.68
CA GLY A 140 -0.91 4.67 -2.25
C GLY A 140 -0.81 3.67 -1.10
N ASP A 141 -1.91 3.35 -0.41
CA ASP A 141 -1.89 2.33 0.64
C ASP A 141 -1.78 0.93 0.03
N VAL A 142 -1.09 0.06 0.76
CA VAL A 142 -0.91 -1.36 0.41
C VAL A 142 -1.42 -2.22 1.55
N ALA A 143 -2.17 -3.24 1.20
CA ALA A 143 -2.70 -4.22 2.15
C ALA A 143 -2.49 -5.65 1.64
N TYR A 144 -2.25 -6.56 2.56
CA TYR A 144 -2.23 -8.00 2.27
C TYR A 144 -3.30 -8.70 3.12
N THR A 145 -4.14 -9.46 2.44
CA THR A 145 -5.09 -10.36 3.08
C THR A 145 -4.75 -11.80 2.71
N PRO A 146 -4.57 -12.72 3.66
CA PRO A 146 -4.33 -14.12 3.36
C PRO A 146 -5.59 -14.78 2.77
N GLY A 147 -5.43 -15.93 2.14
CA GLY A 147 -6.56 -16.76 1.73
C GLY A 147 -7.30 -17.39 2.89
N ASN A 148 -8.47 -17.97 2.60
CA ASN A 148 -9.34 -18.67 3.55
C ASN A 148 -9.86 -17.80 4.70
N ILE A 149 -10.11 -16.53 4.43
CA ILE A 149 -10.74 -15.59 5.38
C ILE A 149 -12.01 -14.99 4.77
N THR A 150 -12.88 -14.49 5.64
CA THR A 150 -14.12 -13.80 5.25
C THR A 150 -13.97 -12.31 5.45
N GLY A 151 -14.58 -11.54 4.57
CA GLY A 151 -14.58 -10.09 4.66
C GLY A 151 -15.22 -9.45 3.44
N GLU A 152 -15.04 -8.16 3.33
CA GLU A 152 -15.50 -7.41 2.17
C GLU A 152 -14.63 -6.20 1.89
N VAL A 153 -14.62 -5.77 0.64
CA VAL A 153 -14.08 -4.49 0.20
C VAL A 153 -15.20 -3.69 -0.45
N ARG A 154 -15.32 -2.40 -0.12
CA ARG A 154 -16.39 -1.51 -0.59
C ARG A 154 -15.86 -0.16 -1.00
N ASN A 155 -16.39 0.39 -2.08
CA ASN A 155 -16.24 1.80 -2.38
C ASN A 155 -17.39 2.59 -1.72
N THR A 156 -17.11 3.22 -0.59
CA THR A 156 -18.08 4.05 0.14
C THR A 156 -18.06 5.52 -0.32
N CYS A 157 -17.22 5.86 -1.30
CA CYS A 157 -17.11 7.20 -1.86
C CYS A 157 -18.06 7.42 -3.04
N GLN A 158 -18.16 8.69 -3.47
CA GLN A 158 -18.99 9.09 -4.62
C GLN A 158 -18.23 9.02 -5.95
N GLU A 159 -16.94 8.71 -5.90
CA GLU A 159 -16.06 8.63 -7.07
C GLU A 159 -15.63 7.19 -7.32
N HIS A 160 -15.21 6.91 -8.54
CA HIS A 160 -14.59 5.61 -8.87
C HIS A 160 -13.28 5.44 -8.12
N THR A 161 -13.04 4.22 -7.67
CA THR A 161 -11.78 3.83 -7.03
C THR A 161 -11.14 2.72 -7.83
N SER A 162 -9.82 2.82 -8.03
CA SER A 162 -9.02 1.82 -8.74
C SER A 162 -7.97 1.22 -7.81
N MET A 163 -7.80 -0.09 -7.87
CA MET A 163 -6.70 -0.78 -7.20
C MET A 163 -6.03 -1.80 -8.13
N LEU A 164 -4.72 -1.94 -7.97
CA LEU A 164 -3.95 -3.04 -8.53
C LEU A 164 -3.95 -4.19 -7.51
N VAL A 165 -4.25 -5.39 -7.97
CA VAL A 165 -4.38 -6.58 -7.13
C VAL A 165 -3.45 -7.67 -7.64
N VAL A 166 -2.73 -8.31 -6.72
CA VAL A 166 -2.00 -9.54 -6.97
C VAL A 166 -2.66 -10.66 -6.18
N PHE A 167 -3.32 -11.58 -6.88
CA PHE A 167 -3.82 -12.81 -6.30
C PHE A 167 -2.70 -13.84 -6.24
N ILE A 168 -2.57 -14.51 -5.10
CA ILE A 168 -1.53 -15.49 -4.81
C ILE A 168 -2.24 -16.77 -4.36
N GLY A 169 -2.35 -17.72 -5.25
CA GLY A 169 -3.10 -18.96 -4.99
C GLY A 169 -2.29 -20.23 -5.23
N PRO A 170 -2.80 -21.38 -4.82
CA PRO A 170 -2.17 -22.66 -5.13
C PRO A 170 -2.16 -22.91 -6.64
N GLU A 171 -1.18 -23.70 -7.12
CA GLU A 171 -1.15 -24.16 -8.52
C GLU A 171 -2.51 -24.72 -8.94
N SER A 172 -2.97 -24.37 -10.12
CA SER A 172 -4.28 -24.70 -10.70
C SER A 172 -5.45 -23.78 -10.34
N PHE A 173 -5.27 -22.74 -9.55
CA PHE A 173 -6.30 -21.72 -9.36
C PHE A 173 -6.29 -20.74 -10.55
N MET A 174 -7.01 -21.08 -11.60
CA MET A 174 -7.39 -20.14 -12.64
C MET A 174 -8.69 -19.48 -12.17
N MET A 175 -8.71 -18.16 -12.02
CA MET A 175 -9.99 -17.46 -11.94
C MET A 175 -10.76 -17.83 -13.22
N ASP A 176 -11.85 -18.60 -13.05
CA ASP A 176 -12.83 -18.74 -14.10
C ASP A 176 -13.28 -17.31 -14.43
N GLY A 177 -13.05 -16.84 -15.67
CA GLY A 177 -13.17 -15.44 -16.07
C GLY A 177 -14.56 -14.80 -15.96
N SER A 178 -15.41 -15.34 -15.11
CA SER A 178 -16.63 -14.71 -14.64
C SER A 178 -16.27 -13.63 -13.62
N ALA A 179 -16.22 -12.39 -14.08
CA ALA A 179 -16.20 -11.25 -13.15
C ALA A 179 -17.32 -11.45 -12.12
N PRO A 180 -17.04 -11.29 -10.81
CA PRO A 180 -18.06 -11.36 -9.79
C PRO A 180 -19.16 -10.35 -10.14
N GLU A 181 -20.39 -10.83 -10.15
CA GLU A 181 -21.55 -10.00 -10.45
C GLU A 181 -21.68 -8.96 -9.33
N ALA A 182 -21.42 -7.69 -9.67
CA ALA A 182 -21.51 -6.60 -8.72
C ALA A 182 -22.94 -6.57 -8.15
N THR A 183 -23.06 -6.80 -6.84
CA THR A 183 -24.34 -6.67 -6.18
C THR A 183 -24.73 -5.19 -6.17
N PRO A 184 -25.84 -4.80 -6.80
CA PRO A 184 -26.29 -3.42 -6.74
C PRO A 184 -26.59 -3.04 -5.29
N ALA A 185 -26.15 -1.86 -4.87
CA ALA A 185 -26.47 -1.32 -3.57
C ALA A 185 -28.00 -1.19 -3.40
N PRO A 186 -28.54 -1.44 -2.20
CA PRO A 186 -29.96 -1.33 -1.90
C PRO A 186 -30.49 0.09 -2.02
#